data_a3a17abcd055da70b926d35bebe8b5c6
#
_entry.id   a3a17abcd055da70b926d35bebe8b5c6
#
_cell.length_a   1.000
_cell.length_b   1.000
_cell.length_c   1.000
_cell.angle_alpha   90.00
_cell.angle_beta   90.00
_cell.angle_gamma   90.00
#
_symmetry.space_group_name_H-M   'P 1'
#
loop_
_entity.id
_entity.type
_entity.pdbx_description
1 polymer ?
#
loop_
_entity_poly.entity_id
_entity_poly.type
_entity_poly.pdbx_seq_one_letter_code
_entity_poly.pdbx_strand_id
1 'polypeptide(L)'
;VTVSFELSMQRLGALTGTLSRGLLVYGYLPLMRMRACPARGKDGCGRCTGNNVLIDERSERFTLLCRGRQYAELLNSVPLYLGDKRIAPVDFHVFRFTVETREEAASVYRAFLSGNAPAFRRTAGLYFRELQ
;
A
#
# COMPACT_ATOMS: atom_id res chain seq x y z
N VAL A 1 -1.30 -16.64 6.60
CA VAL A 1 -0.48 -15.99 5.54
C VAL A 1 -1.24 -14.81 4.96
N THR A 2 -0.55 -13.73 4.58
CA THR A 2 -1.15 -12.65 3.82
C THR A 2 -1.10 -13.00 2.34
N VAL A 3 -2.25 -12.97 1.68
CA VAL A 3 -2.33 -13.25 0.24
C VAL A 3 -1.76 -12.09 -0.58
N SER A 4 -1.23 -12.40 -1.76
CA SER A 4 -0.68 -11.38 -2.65
C SER A 4 -1.77 -10.39 -3.08
N PHE A 5 -1.43 -9.10 -3.11
CA PHE A 5 -2.29 -8.05 -3.63
C PHE A 5 -2.44 -8.09 -5.17
N GLU A 6 -1.76 -9.03 -5.85
CA GLU A 6 -1.90 -9.29 -7.29
C GLU A 6 -3.01 -10.33 -7.59
N LEU A 7 -3.53 -11.02 -6.58
CA LEU A 7 -4.64 -11.96 -6.76
C LEU A 7 -5.97 -11.21 -6.91
N SER A 8 -6.78 -11.60 -7.89
CA SER A 8 -8.15 -11.08 -7.98
C SER A 8 -9.04 -11.67 -6.88
N MET A 9 -10.12 -10.98 -6.52
CA MET A 9 -11.11 -11.45 -5.54
C MET A 9 -11.71 -12.80 -5.91
N GLN A 10 -11.91 -13.05 -7.20
CA GLN A 10 -12.41 -14.34 -7.69
C GLN A 10 -11.41 -15.46 -7.40
N ARG A 11 -10.13 -15.27 -7.72
CA ARG A 11 -9.07 -16.25 -7.43
C ARG A 11 -8.87 -16.45 -5.92
N LEU A 12 -8.96 -15.37 -5.15
CA LEU A 12 -8.88 -15.45 -3.69
C LEU A 12 -10.02 -16.33 -3.12
N GLY A 13 -11.25 -16.16 -3.61
CA GLY A 13 -12.40 -16.97 -3.20
C GLY A 13 -12.28 -18.46 -3.58
N ALA A 14 -11.53 -18.77 -4.64
CA ALA A 14 -11.28 -20.13 -5.12
C ALA A 14 -10.11 -20.85 -4.40
N LEU A 15 -9.31 -20.11 -3.59
CA LEU A 15 -8.21 -20.71 -2.85
C LEU A 15 -8.75 -21.73 -1.81
N THR A 16 -8.18 -22.90 -1.81
CA THR A 16 -8.42 -23.94 -0.80
C THR A 16 -7.19 -24.12 0.10
N GLY A 17 -7.36 -24.65 1.29
CA GLY A 17 -6.26 -24.92 2.22
C GLY A 17 -6.66 -24.64 3.66
N THR A 18 -5.78 -25.04 4.60
CA THR A 18 -6.01 -24.95 6.05
C THR A 18 -5.31 -23.76 6.71
N LEU A 19 -4.48 -23.01 5.96
CA LEU A 19 -3.76 -21.86 6.50
C LEU A 19 -4.68 -20.65 6.60
N SER A 20 -4.66 -19.98 7.75
CA SER A 20 -5.34 -18.68 7.93
C SER A 20 -4.85 -17.66 6.92
N ARG A 21 -5.80 -17.03 6.23
CA ARG A 21 -5.56 -16.09 5.13
C ARG A 21 -5.89 -14.67 5.52
N GLY A 22 -4.95 -13.78 5.31
CA GLY A 22 -5.12 -12.35 5.50
C GLY A 22 -5.14 -11.59 4.18
N LEU A 23 -5.93 -10.55 4.12
CA LEU A 23 -6.05 -9.66 2.97
C LEU A 23 -5.52 -8.27 3.33
N LEU A 24 -4.64 -7.71 2.49
CA LEU A 24 -4.25 -6.32 2.59
C LEU A 24 -5.44 -5.45 2.19
N VAL A 25 -6.02 -4.72 3.15
CA VAL A 25 -7.21 -3.89 2.95
C VAL A 25 -6.89 -2.40 2.93
N TYR A 26 -5.72 -2.02 3.43
CA TYR A 26 -5.22 -0.65 3.38
C TYR A 26 -3.69 -0.60 3.32
N GLY A 27 -3.17 0.32 2.52
CA GLY A 27 -1.76 0.73 2.52
C GLY A 27 -1.24 1.15 1.17
N TYR A 28 -0.15 1.92 1.19
CA TYR A 28 0.55 2.27 -0.04
C TYR A 28 1.30 1.05 -0.59
N LEU A 29 0.95 0.63 -1.81
CA LEU A 29 1.60 -0.50 -2.46
C LEU A 29 3.01 -0.13 -2.93
N PRO A 30 4.02 -0.98 -2.73
CA PRO A 30 5.34 -0.76 -3.29
C PRO A 30 5.29 -0.98 -4.80
N LEU A 31 5.70 0.04 -5.56
CA LEU A 31 5.87 -0.05 -7.02
C LEU A 31 7.25 -0.57 -7.39
N MET A 32 8.27 -0.18 -6.62
CA MET A 32 9.64 -0.51 -6.92
C MET A 32 10.49 -0.53 -5.66
N ARG A 33 11.46 -1.46 -5.63
CA ARG A 33 12.56 -1.48 -4.66
C ARG A 33 13.87 -1.18 -5.38
N MET A 34 14.64 -0.24 -4.83
CA MET A 34 15.86 0.27 -5.45
C MET A 34 17.01 0.18 -4.44
N ARG A 35 18.12 -0.45 -4.86
CA ARG A 35 19.36 -0.46 -4.04
C ARG A 35 19.99 0.93 -3.98
N ALA A 36 20.01 1.64 -5.11
CA ALA A 36 20.45 3.02 -5.19
C ALA A 36 19.25 3.95 -4.95
N CYS A 37 19.32 4.77 -3.90
CA CYS A 37 18.28 5.76 -3.61
C CYS A 37 18.38 6.93 -4.59
N PRO A 38 17.34 7.25 -5.39
CA PRO A 38 17.38 8.36 -6.35
C PRO A 38 17.46 9.73 -5.68
N ALA A 39 17.08 9.84 -4.40
CA ALA A 39 17.24 11.07 -3.62
C ALA A 39 18.62 11.21 -2.98
N ARG A 40 19.53 10.28 -3.21
CA ARG A 40 20.91 10.35 -2.68
C ARG A 40 21.70 11.38 -3.47
N GLY A 41 22.07 12.48 -2.82
CA GLY A 41 22.93 13.50 -3.41
C GLY A 41 24.41 13.07 -3.52
N LYS A 42 25.25 13.94 -4.11
CA LYS A 42 26.70 13.74 -4.21
C LYS A 42 27.36 13.55 -2.84
N ASP A 43 26.84 14.22 -1.82
CA ASP A 43 27.30 14.16 -0.44
C ASP A 43 26.69 12.99 0.36
N GLY A 44 26.06 12.04 -0.31
CA GLY A 44 25.42 10.88 0.32
C GLY A 44 24.09 11.20 0.98
N CYS A 45 23.81 10.55 2.13
CA CYS A 45 22.55 10.65 2.86
C CYS A 45 22.58 11.64 4.02
N GLY A 46 23.60 12.50 4.13
CA GLY A 46 23.86 13.32 5.34
C GLY A 46 22.74 14.29 5.71
N ARG A 47 21.99 14.81 4.73
CA ARG A 47 20.86 15.74 4.92
C ARG A 47 19.50 15.12 4.65
N CYS A 48 19.43 13.81 4.44
CA CYS A 48 18.20 13.12 4.13
C CYS A 48 17.37 12.85 5.39
N THR A 49 16.09 13.21 5.37
CA THR A 49 15.13 12.95 6.46
C THR A 49 14.57 11.52 6.45
N GLY A 50 14.94 10.71 5.47
CA GLY A 50 14.48 9.32 5.34
C GLY A 50 13.28 9.13 4.42
N ASN A 51 12.42 10.13 4.29
CA ASN A 51 11.27 10.10 3.39
C ASN A 51 11.38 11.26 2.39
N ASN A 52 11.30 10.93 1.12
CA ASN A 52 11.34 11.90 0.02
C ASN A 52 10.13 11.70 -0.88
N VAL A 53 9.89 12.65 -1.76
CA VAL A 53 8.80 12.57 -2.74
C VAL A 53 9.41 12.71 -4.13
N LEU A 54 9.09 11.76 -5.00
CA LEU A 54 9.31 11.88 -6.44
C LEU A 54 8.04 12.37 -7.11
N ILE A 55 8.17 13.23 -8.09
CA ILE A 55 7.05 13.79 -8.84
C ILE A 55 7.26 13.39 -10.30
N ASP A 56 6.23 12.79 -10.93
CA ASP A 56 6.26 12.43 -12.33
C ASP A 56 5.85 13.60 -13.25
N GLU A 57 5.88 13.38 -14.55
CA GLU A 57 5.49 14.38 -15.57
C GLU A 57 4.02 14.79 -15.46
N ARG A 58 3.18 14.00 -14.82
CA ARG A 58 1.75 14.26 -14.57
C ARG A 58 1.50 14.93 -13.22
N SER A 59 2.57 15.35 -12.52
CA SER A 59 2.51 15.94 -11.17
C SER A 59 1.98 14.99 -10.09
N GLU A 60 1.98 13.66 -10.34
CA GLU A 60 1.68 12.68 -9.32
C GLU A 60 2.86 12.53 -8.35
N ARG A 61 2.53 12.42 -7.07
CA ARG A 61 3.51 12.41 -5.97
C ARG A 61 3.68 10.99 -5.43
N PHE A 62 4.87 10.46 -5.55
CA PHE A 62 5.22 9.12 -5.08
C PHE A 62 6.15 9.21 -3.88
N THR A 63 5.78 8.63 -2.77
CA THR A 63 6.65 8.61 -1.60
C THR A 63 7.78 7.62 -1.78
N LEU A 64 8.99 8.10 -1.57
CA LEU A 64 10.22 7.30 -1.54
C LEU A 64 10.58 7.02 -0.08
N LEU A 65 10.35 5.80 0.36
CA LEU A 65 10.55 5.36 1.73
C LEU A 65 11.94 4.74 1.89
N CYS A 66 12.78 5.32 2.75
CA CYS A 66 14.10 4.78 3.05
C CYS A 66 14.02 3.63 4.05
N ARG A 67 14.62 2.49 3.74
CA ARG A 67 14.71 1.32 4.62
C ARG A 67 16.13 1.16 5.17
N GLY A 68 16.44 1.93 6.20
CA GLY A 68 17.71 1.82 6.92
C GLY A 68 18.97 2.08 6.09
N ARG A 69 18.88 2.88 5.03
CA ARG A 69 19.95 3.15 4.04
C ARG A 69 20.38 1.93 3.21
N GLN A 70 19.72 0.79 3.37
CA GLN A 70 20.03 -0.43 2.62
C GLN A 70 19.35 -0.44 1.25
N TYR A 71 18.11 0.02 1.21
CA TYR A 71 17.33 0.15 -0.03
C TYR A 71 16.24 1.23 0.15
N ALA A 72 15.66 1.64 -0.94
CA ALA A 72 14.49 2.52 -0.97
C ALA A 72 13.29 1.82 -1.62
N GLU A 73 12.11 2.08 -1.11
CA GLU A 73 10.84 1.65 -1.70
C GLU A 73 10.12 2.87 -2.27
N LEU A 74 9.78 2.81 -3.56
CA LEU A 74 8.87 3.76 -4.17
C LEU A 74 7.44 3.26 -3.94
N LEU A 75 6.63 4.05 -3.26
CA LEU A 75 5.25 3.73 -2.97
C LEU A 75 4.32 4.33 -4.04
N ASN A 76 3.19 3.67 -4.27
CA ASN A 76 2.15 4.22 -5.15
C ASN A 76 1.69 5.61 -4.66
N SER A 77 1.25 6.47 -5.59
CA SER A 77 0.77 7.83 -5.28
C SER A 77 -0.52 7.85 -4.44
N VAL A 78 -1.30 6.78 -4.51
CA VAL A 78 -2.54 6.63 -3.74
C VAL A 78 -2.54 5.29 -2.99
N PRO A 79 -3.12 5.23 -1.78
CA PRO A 79 -3.20 3.98 -1.04
C PRO A 79 -4.25 3.04 -1.62
N LEU A 80 -4.02 1.74 -1.45
CA LEU A 80 -5.06 0.73 -1.54
C LEU A 80 -6.06 0.97 -0.41
N TYR A 81 -7.37 0.84 -0.70
CA TYR A 81 -8.42 0.80 0.30
C TYR A 81 -9.58 -0.06 -0.18
N LEU A 82 -10.02 -0.99 0.65
CA LEU A 82 -11.08 -1.95 0.32
C LEU A 82 -12.30 -1.88 1.24
N GLY A 83 -12.35 -0.95 2.20
CA GLY A 83 -13.43 -0.90 3.19
C GLY A 83 -14.81 -0.57 2.60
N ASP A 84 -14.87 0.03 1.41
CA ASP A 84 -16.10 0.31 0.66
C ASP A 84 -16.41 -0.76 -0.42
N LYS A 85 -15.69 -1.87 -0.40
CA LYS A 85 -15.81 -2.94 -1.40
C LYS A 85 -16.32 -4.24 -0.78
N ARG A 86 -17.01 -5.04 -1.58
CA ARG A 86 -17.31 -6.41 -1.20
C ARG A 86 -16.06 -7.25 -1.42
N ILE A 87 -15.46 -7.72 -0.33
CA ILE A 87 -14.26 -8.55 -0.35
C ILE A 87 -14.62 -10.03 -0.12
N ALA A 88 -13.78 -10.93 -0.66
CA ALA A 88 -13.91 -12.36 -0.41
C ALA A 88 -13.68 -12.66 1.09
N PRO A 89 -14.30 -13.71 1.64
CA PRO A 89 -14.07 -14.12 3.02
C PRO A 89 -12.60 -14.42 3.29
N VAL A 90 -12.06 -13.82 4.34
CA VAL A 90 -10.68 -14.03 4.84
C VAL A 90 -10.70 -14.08 6.35
N ASP A 91 -9.65 -14.67 6.95
CA ASP A 91 -9.58 -14.85 8.39
C ASP A 91 -9.16 -13.58 9.12
N PHE A 92 -8.38 -12.69 8.47
CA PHE A 92 -7.99 -11.41 9.04
C PHE A 92 -7.71 -10.35 7.99
N HIS A 93 -7.78 -9.08 8.39
CA HIS A 93 -7.46 -7.91 7.56
C HIS A 93 -6.11 -7.33 7.95
N VAL A 94 -5.32 -6.94 6.94
CA VAL A 94 -4.01 -6.34 7.13
C VAL A 94 -4.07 -4.86 6.74
N PHE A 95 -3.64 -4.00 7.66
CA PHE A 95 -3.43 -2.57 7.43
C PHE A 95 -1.93 -2.31 7.43
N ARG A 96 -1.40 -1.76 6.34
CA ARG A 96 0.01 -1.39 6.21
C ARG A 96 0.15 0.12 6.26
N PHE A 97 0.28 0.67 7.46
CA PHE A 97 0.62 2.07 7.63
C PHE A 97 2.13 2.29 7.43
N THR A 98 2.50 3.32 6.68
CA THR A 98 3.90 3.60 6.31
C THR A 98 4.31 5.04 6.52
N VAL A 99 3.46 5.99 6.15
CA VAL A 99 3.74 7.44 6.18
C VAL A 99 2.63 8.23 6.86
N GLU A 100 1.57 7.55 7.23
CA GLU A 100 0.41 8.14 7.88
C GLU A 100 0.74 8.56 9.31
N THR A 101 0.16 9.65 9.74
CA THR A 101 0.14 10.04 11.15
C THR A 101 -0.78 9.09 11.95
N ARG A 102 -0.68 9.14 13.26
CA ARG A 102 -1.54 8.36 14.15
C ARG A 102 -3.02 8.68 13.94
N GLU A 103 -3.34 9.94 13.74
CA GLU A 103 -4.70 10.45 13.52
C GLU A 103 -5.27 9.96 12.19
N GLU A 104 -4.46 10.01 11.12
CA GLU A 104 -4.83 9.48 9.80
C GLU A 104 -5.05 7.97 9.87
N ALA A 105 -4.15 7.22 10.50
CA ALA A 105 -4.30 5.78 10.68
C ALA A 105 -5.59 5.42 11.44
N ALA A 106 -5.88 6.13 12.52
CA ALA A 106 -7.12 5.94 13.28
C ALA A 106 -8.38 6.29 12.46
N SER A 107 -8.32 7.33 11.62
CA SER A 107 -9.42 7.71 10.74
C SER A 107 -9.70 6.65 9.69
N VAL A 108 -8.64 6.13 9.04
CA VAL A 108 -8.75 5.02 8.07
C VAL A 108 -9.37 3.79 8.70
N TYR A 109 -8.91 3.41 9.88
CA TYR A 109 -9.42 2.24 10.58
C TYR A 109 -10.90 2.37 10.93
N ARG A 110 -11.34 3.53 11.45
CA ARG A 110 -12.75 3.81 11.72
C ARG A 110 -13.61 3.78 10.45
N ALA A 111 -13.12 4.38 9.35
CA ALA A 111 -13.83 4.33 8.07
C ALA A 111 -14.00 2.89 7.57
N PHE A 112 -12.98 2.06 7.73
CA PHE A 112 -13.04 0.65 7.36
C PHE A 112 -14.09 -0.11 8.19
N LEU A 113 -14.12 0.07 9.51
CA LEU A 113 -15.09 -0.59 10.38
C LEU A 113 -16.54 -0.19 10.08
N SER A 114 -16.77 1.05 9.64
CA SER A 114 -18.10 1.53 9.27
C SER A 114 -18.50 1.22 7.81
N GLY A 115 -17.60 0.59 7.02
CA GLY A 115 -17.86 0.28 5.62
C GLY A 115 -17.95 1.51 4.71
N ASN A 116 -17.44 2.66 5.15
CA ASN A 116 -17.56 3.92 4.45
C ASN A 116 -16.40 4.13 3.46
N ALA A 117 -16.71 4.85 2.38
CA ALA A 117 -15.69 5.38 1.49
C ALA A 117 -15.01 6.59 2.14
N PRO A 118 -13.67 6.58 2.30
CA PRO A 118 -12.95 7.74 2.82
C PRO A 118 -12.89 8.87 1.78
N ALA A 119 -12.66 10.10 2.26
CA ALA A 119 -12.60 11.28 1.40
C ALA A 119 -11.31 11.37 0.55
N PHE A 120 -10.26 10.62 0.87
CA PHE A 120 -9.00 10.66 0.12
C PHE A 120 -9.04 9.84 -1.18
N ARG A 121 -8.18 10.19 -2.13
CA ARG A 121 -7.96 9.40 -3.36
C ARG A 121 -7.41 8.03 -3.00
N ARG A 122 -7.93 6.98 -3.63
CA ARG A 122 -7.59 5.58 -3.35
C ARG A 122 -7.67 4.71 -4.58
N THR A 123 -7.09 3.51 -4.49
CA THR A 123 -7.21 2.46 -5.50
C THR A 123 -7.73 1.18 -4.86
N ALA A 124 -8.36 0.34 -5.65
CA ALA A 124 -8.68 -1.03 -5.27
C ALA A 124 -7.58 -2.03 -5.70
N GLY A 125 -6.48 -1.53 -6.28
CA GLY A 125 -5.39 -2.36 -6.78
C GLY A 125 -5.84 -3.26 -7.93
N LEU A 126 -5.27 -4.46 -7.99
CA LEU A 126 -5.62 -5.48 -8.99
C LEU A 126 -6.75 -6.42 -8.52
N TYR A 127 -7.21 -6.32 -7.29
CA TYR A 127 -8.20 -7.23 -6.72
C TYR A 127 -9.51 -7.34 -7.52
N PHE A 128 -9.91 -6.28 -8.22
CA PHE A 128 -11.16 -6.22 -9.01
C PHE A 128 -10.88 -6.14 -10.52
N ARG A 129 -9.65 -6.41 -10.94
CA ARG A 129 -9.29 -6.53 -12.35
C ARG A 129 -9.00 -7.99 -12.66
N GLU A 130 -9.59 -8.51 -13.74
CA GLU A 130 -9.13 -9.75 -14.32
C GLU A 130 -7.88 -9.45 -15.13
N LEU A 131 -6.81 -10.16 -14.84
CA LEU A 131 -5.63 -10.19 -15.70
C LEU A 131 -6.04 -11.03 -16.92
N GLN A 132 -6.19 -10.37 -18.06
CA GLN A 132 -6.37 -11.03 -19.35
C GLN A 132 -5.07 -11.74 -19.77
#